data_3a5644e07e5b8759f2e0e2236c247567
#
_entry.id   3a5644e07e5b8759f2e0e2236c247567
#
_cell.length_a   1.000
_cell.length_b   1.000
_cell.length_c   1.000
_cell.angle_alpha   90.00
_cell.angle_beta   90.00
_cell.angle_gamma   90.00
#
_symmetry.space_group_name_H-M   'P 1'
#
loop_
_entity.id
_entity.type
_entity.pdbx_description
1 polymer ?
#
loop_
_entity_poly.entity_id
_entity_poly.type
_entity_poly.pdbx_seq_one_letter_code
_entity_poly.pdbx_strand_id
1 'polypeptide(L)'
;MDERQQFRWFLGIDISKETYDACCMTSHGDRLFNLSVSMDRKGFEELIKQLSALSITRDSVLVGMESTACYHINLYSFLVSLGYTVIVMNPLLISNFVKLQLRKTKTDKKDASVIAQFLVLNRDSLSQTILSSEISDLRDLSRQREGLGWTR
;
A
#
# COMPACT_ATOMS: atom_id res chain seq x y z
N MET A 1 10.01 -24.85 -6.26
CA MET A 1 9.89 -23.64 -5.50
C MET A 1 9.17 -22.55 -6.27
N ASP A 2 8.21 -22.00 -5.62
CA ASP A 2 7.45 -20.96 -6.26
C ASP A 2 8.28 -19.68 -6.28
N GLU A 3 8.44 -19.13 -7.47
CA GLU A 3 9.26 -17.94 -7.60
C GLU A 3 8.47 -16.68 -7.46
N ARG A 4 7.18 -16.81 -7.32
CA ARG A 4 6.38 -15.62 -7.11
C ARG A 4 6.60 -15.13 -5.71
N GLN A 5 6.68 -13.83 -5.60
CA GLN A 5 6.84 -13.22 -4.31
C GLN A 5 5.58 -13.41 -3.49
N GLN A 6 5.76 -13.87 -2.28
CA GLN A 6 4.63 -14.05 -1.38
C GLN A 6 4.81 -13.14 -0.20
N PHE A 7 3.83 -12.28 0.01
CA PHE A 7 3.86 -11.34 1.11
C PHE A 7 3.25 -11.98 2.34
N ARG A 8 3.85 -11.69 3.48
CA ARG A 8 3.37 -12.19 4.75
C ARG A 8 2.60 -11.14 5.52
N TRP A 9 2.82 -9.89 5.17
CA TRP A 9 2.22 -8.76 5.88
C TRP A 9 1.58 -7.84 4.86
N PHE A 10 0.52 -7.18 5.29
CA PHE A 10 -0.24 -6.32 4.39
C PHE A 10 -0.49 -5.00 5.08
N LEU A 11 0.06 -3.94 4.52
CA LEU A 11 0.01 -2.62 5.12
C LEU A 11 -0.88 -1.71 4.29
N GLY A 12 -2.01 -1.32 4.88
CA GLY A 12 -2.91 -0.37 4.25
C GLY A 12 -2.64 1.02 4.77
N ILE A 13 -2.65 1.99 3.88
CA ILE A 13 -2.37 3.37 4.26
C ILE A 13 -3.48 4.25 3.74
N ASP A 14 -4.07 5.01 4.67
CA ASP A 14 -5.12 5.97 4.36
C ASP A 14 -4.54 7.36 4.54
N ILE A 15 -4.48 8.12 3.45
CA ILE A 15 -3.75 9.37 3.42
C ILE A 15 -4.69 10.55 3.43
N SER A 16 -4.37 11.54 4.24
CA SER A 16 -5.02 12.82 4.17
C SER A 16 -3.96 13.89 3.99
N LYS A 17 -4.37 15.14 4.03
CA LYS A 17 -3.47 16.21 3.67
C LYS A 17 -2.27 16.30 4.60
N GLU A 18 -2.50 16.18 5.88
CA GLU A 18 -1.44 16.43 6.85
C GLU A 18 -1.03 15.21 7.65
N THR A 19 -1.82 14.13 7.56
CA THR A 19 -1.52 12.92 8.32
C THR A 19 -1.83 11.70 7.47
N TYR A 20 -1.38 10.56 7.95
CA TYR A 20 -1.82 9.31 7.35
C TYR A 20 -1.95 8.26 8.44
N ASP A 21 -2.83 7.31 8.18
CA ASP A 21 -3.04 6.18 9.06
C ASP A 21 -2.51 4.95 8.37
N ALA A 22 -1.86 4.08 9.13
CA ALA A 22 -1.34 2.84 8.60
C ALA A 22 -1.82 1.69 9.46
N CYS A 23 -2.27 0.64 8.81
CA CYS A 23 -2.74 -0.56 9.48
C CYS A 23 -2.06 -1.75 8.85
N CYS A 24 -1.40 -2.56 9.66
CA CYS A 24 -0.72 -3.75 9.18
C CYS A 24 -1.48 -4.99 9.62
N MET A 25 -1.67 -5.92 8.69
CA MET A 25 -2.39 -7.15 8.95
C MET A 25 -1.57 -8.35 8.53
N THR A 26 -1.84 -9.49 9.17
CA THR A 26 -1.30 -10.76 8.74
C THR A 26 -2.10 -11.27 7.54
N SER A 27 -1.61 -12.35 6.95
CA SER A 27 -2.31 -12.95 5.84
C SER A 27 -3.66 -13.55 6.25
N HIS A 28 -3.91 -13.65 7.54
CA HIS A 28 -5.19 -14.15 8.04
C HIS A 28 -6.12 -13.01 8.44
N GLY A 29 -5.69 -11.78 8.22
CA GLY A 29 -6.53 -10.65 8.54
C GLY A 29 -6.41 -10.14 9.96
N ASP A 30 -5.46 -10.66 10.72
CA ASP A 30 -5.25 -10.19 12.09
C ASP A 30 -4.47 -8.89 12.07
N ARG A 31 -4.96 -7.94 12.84
CA ARG A 31 -4.35 -6.62 12.88
C ARG A 31 -3.14 -6.63 13.80
N LEU A 32 -2.02 -6.19 13.28
CA LEU A 32 -0.79 -6.11 14.07
C LEU A 32 -0.61 -4.77 14.72
N PHE A 33 -0.89 -3.71 13.98
CA PHE A 33 -0.79 -2.36 14.56
C PHE A 33 -1.60 -1.38 13.73
N ASN A 34 -1.94 -0.30 14.37
CA ASN A 34 -2.51 0.89 13.74
C ASN A 34 -1.64 2.06 14.14
N LEU A 35 -1.36 2.91 13.18
CA LEU A 35 -0.47 4.03 13.41
C LEU A 35 -1.05 5.25 12.74
N SER A 36 -1.04 6.38 13.44
CA SER A 36 -1.49 7.64 12.86
C SER A 36 -0.38 8.65 13.05
N VAL A 37 0.19 9.14 11.96
CA VAL A 37 1.36 10.00 12.03
C VAL A 37 1.27 11.10 10.99
N SER A 38 2.18 12.04 11.09
CA SER A 38 2.18 13.18 10.18
C SER A 38 2.70 12.80 8.80
N MET A 39 2.26 13.57 7.81
CA MET A 39 2.66 13.38 6.42
C MET A 39 3.94 14.15 6.14
N ASP A 40 5.00 13.79 6.84
CA ASP A 40 6.30 14.40 6.64
C ASP A 40 7.36 13.35 6.93
N ARG A 41 8.59 13.74 6.81
CA ARG A 41 9.68 12.79 6.96
C ARG A 41 9.67 12.13 8.33
N LYS A 42 9.34 12.87 9.34
CA LYS A 42 9.30 12.32 10.69
C LYS A 42 8.25 11.23 10.80
N GLY A 43 7.07 11.48 10.23
CA GLY A 43 6.03 10.49 10.22
C GLY A 43 6.37 9.29 9.37
N PHE A 44 7.06 9.51 8.26
CA PHE A 44 7.50 8.42 7.41
C PHE A 44 8.48 7.51 8.15
N GLU A 45 9.41 8.12 8.87
CA GLU A 45 10.39 7.35 9.61
C GLU A 45 9.77 6.61 10.77
N GLU A 46 8.71 7.16 11.33
CA GLU A 46 7.99 6.49 12.40
C GLU A 46 7.41 5.18 11.90
N LEU A 47 6.88 5.17 10.70
CA LEU A 47 6.35 3.96 10.10
C LEU A 47 7.44 2.91 9.94
N ILE A 48 8.58 3.32 9.42
CA ILE A 48 9.69 2.39 9.21
C ILE A 48 10.16 1.82 10.55
N LYS A 49 10.19 2.68 11.56
CA LYS A 49 10.59 2.26 12.88
C LYS A 49 9.64 1.19 13.42
N GLN A 50 8.34 1.38 13.20
CA GLN A 50 7.36 0.43 13.66
C GLN A 50 7.53 -0.91 12.94
N LEU A 51 7.76 -0.86 11.64
CA LEU A 51 7.96 -2.09 10.88
C LEU A 51 9.22 -2.81 11.33
N SER A 52 10.27 -2.07 11.58
CA SER A 52 11.51 -2.65 12.05
C SER A 52 11.36 -3.29 13.42
N ALA A 53 10.59 -2.65 14.29
CA ALA A 53 10.36 -3.17 15.64
C ALA A 53 9.68 -4.52 15.60
N LEU A 54 8.91 -4.79 14.56
CA LEU A 54 8.23 -6.07 14.40
C LEU A 54 8.97 -7.02 13.48
N SER A 55 10.17 -6.65 13.07
CA SER A 55 11.00 -7.44 12.18
C SER A 55 10.33 -7.70 10.83
N ILE A 56 9.53 -6.75 10.38
CA ILE A 56 8.88 -6.83 9.09
C ILE A 56 9.82 -6.23 8.05
N THR A 57 10.28 -7.05 7.13
CA THR A 57 11.22 -6.60 6.11
C THR A 57 10.46 -6.04 4.91
N ARG A 58 11.14 -5.23 4.13
CA ARG A 58 10.50 -4.63 2.97
C ARG A 58 10.08 -5.66 1.93
N ASP A 59 10.74 -6.81 1.94
CA ASP A 59 10.41 -7.86 0.97
C ASP A 59 9.19 -8.66 1.37
N SER A 60 8.80 -8.59 2.62
CA SER A 60 7.73 -9.42 3.12
C SER A 60 6.41 -8.69 3.28
N VAL A 61 6.38 -7.40 3.03
CA VAL A 61 5.17 -6.62 3.23
C VAL A 61 4.70 -5.99 1.92
N LEU A 62 3.41 -6.09 1.67
CA LEU A 62 2.79 -5.43 0.53
C LEU A 62 2.08 -4.19 1.04
N VAL A 63 2.42 -3.04 0.48
CA VAL A 63 1.86 -1.77 0.90
C VAL A 63 0.83 -1.32 -0.11
N GLY A 64 -0.33 -0.89 0.37
CA GLY A 64 -1.36 -0.36 -0.50
C GLY A 64 -1.83 0.98 0.01
N MET A 65 -2.08 1.91 -0.91
CA MET A 65 -2.60 3.23 -0.56
C MET A 65 -3.51 3.71 -1.67
N GLU A 66 -4.43 4.58 -1.32
CA GLU A 66 -5.30 5.19 -2.32
C GLU A 66 -4.62 6.42 -2.88
N SER A 67 -4.86 6.66 -4.16
CA SER A 67 -4.40 7.90 -4.77
C SER A 67 -5.39 8.98 -4.38
N THR A 68 -4.97 9.88 -3.52
CA THR A 68 -5.83 10.96 -3.02
C THR A 68 -5.20 12.28 -3.42
N ALA A 69 -5.75 12.89 -4.44
CA ALA A 69 -5.17 14.10 -5.01
C ALA A 69 -3.69 13.81 -5.29
N CYS A 70 -2.80 14.59 -4.72
CA CYS A 70 -1.38 14.32 -4.89
C CYS A 70 -0.69 14.08 -3.55
N TYR A 71 -1.48 13.90 -2.49
CA TYR A 71 -0.89 13.79 -1.17
C TYR A 71 -0.09 12.51 -0.98
N HIS A 72 -0.43 11.47 -1.73
CA HIS A 72 0.24 10.18 -1.57
C HIS A 72 1.63 10.13 -2.18
N ILE A 73 1.96 11.07 -3.03
CA ILE A 73 3.17 10.98 -3.84
C ILE A 73 4.45 10.94 -3.01
N ASN A 74 4.54 11.78 -2.00
CA ASN A 74 5.75 11.84 -1.20
C ASN A 74 5.98 10.55 -0.41
N LEU A 75 4.92 10.03 0.19
CA LEU A 75 5.06 8.79 0.94
C LEU A 75 5.36 7.63 0.00
N TYR A 76 4.69 7.61 -1.13
CA TYR A 76 4.94 6.59 -2.13
C TYR A 76 6.41 6.58 -2.55
N SER A 77 6.93 7.75 -2.89
CA SER A 77 8.33 7.86 -3.32
C SER A 77 9.29 7.42 -2.22
N PHE A 78 8.98 7.81 -0.99
CA PHE A 78 9.82 7.45 0.14
C PHE A 78 9.89 5.93 0.30
N LEU A 79 8.74 5.27 0.27
CA LEU A 79 8.70 3.82 0.47
C LEU A 79 9.34 3.08 -0.68
N VAL A 80 9.07 3.51 -1.91
CA VAL A 80 9.64 2.85 -3.07
C VAL A 80 11.15 3.00 -3.09
N SER A 81 11.65 4.15 -2.67
CA SER A 81 13.09 4.37 -2.64
C SER A 81 13.78 3.46 -1.64
N LEU A 82 13.05 2.99 -0.64
CA LEU A 82 13.59 2.06 0.35
C LEU A 82 13.41 0.60 -0.06
N GLY A 83 12.77 0.35 -1.19
CA GLY A 83 12.63 -1.00 -1.70
C GLY A 83 11.31 -1.67 -1.37
N TYR A 84 10.34 -0.94 -0.84
CA TYR A 84 9.04 -1.51 -0.55
C TYR A 84 8.22 -1.66 -1.81
N THR A 85 7.37 -2.67 -1.83
CA THR A 85 6.42 -2.87 -2.92
C THR A 85 5.14 -2.13 -2.56
N VAL A 86 4.81 -1.12 -3.34
CA VAL A 86 3.67 -0.26 -3.05
C VAL A 86 2.70 -0.28 -4.21
N ILE A 87 1.43 -0.48 -3.90
CA ILE A 87 0.36 -0.42 -4.89
C ILE A 87 -0.46 0.84 -4.59
N VAL A 88 -0.62 1.67 -5.61
CA VAL A 88 -1.47 2.86 -5.50
C VAL A 88 -2.77 2.53 -6.19
N MET A 89 -3.87 2.63 -5.45
CA MET A 89 -5.16 2.16 -5.93
C MET A 89 -6.12 3.31 -6.15
N ASN A 90 -6.96 3.13 -7.15
CA ASN A 90 -8.04 4.06 -7.42
C ASN A 90 -9.04 4.02 -6.27
N PRO A 91 -9.47 5.18 -5.76
CA PRO A 91 -10.45 5.20 -4.66
C PRO A 91 -11.74 4.46 -4.97
N LEU A 92 -12.14 4.41 -6.24
CA LEU A 92 -13.34 3.67 -6.61
C LEU A 92 -13.21 2.19 -6.33
N LEU A 93 -12.02 1.66 -6.50
CA LEU A 93 -11.79 0.26 -6.25
C LEU A 93 -12.06 -0.08 -4.79
N ILE A 94 -11.57 0.74 -3.90
CA ILE A 94 -11.78 0.52 -2.47
C ILE A 94 -13.23 0.78 -2.10
N SER A 95 -13.85 1.80 -2.68
CA SER A 95 -15.27 2.07 -2.42
C SER A 95 -16.12 0.88 -2.78
N ASN A 96 -15.86 0.28 -3.93
CA ASN A 96 -16.63 -0.88 -4.36
C ASN A 96 -16.39 -2.06 -3.43
N PHE A 97 -15.18 -2.23 -2.98
CA PHE A 97 -14.87 -3.29 -2.04
C PHE A 97 -15.68 -3.12 -0.76
N VAL A 98 -15.74 -1.89 -0.25
CA VAL A 98 -16.49 -1.62 0.96
C VAL A 98 -17.96 -1.99 0.77
N LYS A 99 -18.52 -1.59 -0.36
CA LYS A 99 -19.93 -1.89 -0.61
C LYS A 99 -20.20 -3.37 -0.70
N LEU A 100 -19.30 -4.12 -1.29
CA LEU A 100 -19.53 -5.54 -1.51
C LEU A 100 -19.20 -6.39 -0.28
N GLN A 101 -18.13 -6.02 0.42
CA GLN A 101 -17.61 -6.88 1.48
C GLN A 101 -17.98 -6.42 2.87
N LEU A 102 -18.15 -5.13 3.06
CA LEU A 102 -18.36 -4.59 4.38
C LEU A 102 -19.69 -3.90 4.56
N ARG A 103 -20.59 -4.09 3.61
CA ARG A 103 -21.88 -3.40 3.66
C ARG A 103 -22.71 -3.75 4.87
N LYS A 104 -22.41 -4.82 5.54
CA LYS A 104 -23.16 -5.19 6.71
C LYS A 104 -22.87 -4.31 7.91
N THR A 105 -21.75 -3.65 7.89
CA THR A 105 -21.42 -2.74 8.96
C THR A 105 -22.16 -1.44 8.74
N LYS A 106 -22.38 -0.74 9.80
CA LYS A 106 -23.11 0.52 9.71
C LYS A 106 -22.26 1.62 9.16
N THR A 107 -20.96 1.49 9.22
CA THR A 107 -20.10 2.55 8.79
C THR A 107 -19.55 2.25 7.42
N ASP A 108 -19.60 3.25 6.56
CA ASP A 108 -18.99 3.16 5.24
C ASP A 108 -17.62 3.76 5.23
N LYS A 109 -17.09 4.01 6.38
CA LYS A 109 -15.84 4.71 6.50
C LYS A 109 -14.70 3.89 5.93
N LYS A 110 -13.97 4.47 5.03
CA LYS A 110 -12.76 3.87 4.52
C LYS A 110 -11.61 4.31 5.39
N ASP A 111 -10.85 3.38 5.89
CA ASP A 111 -9.67 3.72 6.66
C ASP A 111 -8.56 2.72 6.32
N ALA A 112 -7.46 2.85 7.01
CA ALA A 112 -6.29 2.03 6.71
C ALA A 112 -6.59 0.54 6.85
N SER A 113 -7.43 0.17 7.80
CA SER A 113 -7.72 -1.24 7.99
C SER A 113 -8.52 -1.82 6.83
N VAL A 114 -9.37 -1.01 6.21
CA VAL A 114 -10.12 -1.46 5.04
C VAL A 114 -9.18 -1.70 3.88
N ILE A 115 -8.22 -0.82 3.71
CA ILE A 115 -7.25 -0.97 2.64
C ILE A 115 -6.40 -2.22 2.86
N ALA A 116 -5.96 -2.43 4.09
CA ALA A 116 -5.19 -3.62 4.42
C ALA A 116 -6.00 -4.89 4.17
N GLN A 117 -7.28 -4.85 4.53
CA GLN A 117 -8.16 -5.98 4.32
C GLN A 117 -8.33 -6.28 2.84
N PHE A 118 -8.43 -5.24 2.02
CA PHE A 118 -8.51 -5.40 0.59
C PHE A 118 -7.26 -6.12 0.07
N LEU A 119 -6.11 -5.73 0.56
CA LEU A 119 -4.86 -6.36 0.13
C LEU A 119 -4.84 -7.84 0.51
N VAL A 120 -5.27 -8.16 1.71
CA VAL A 120 -5.28 -9.54 2.18
C VAL A 120 -6.18 -10.40 1.30
N LEU A 121 -7.38 -9.90 1.03
CA LEU A 121 -8.37 -10.70 0.31
C LEU A 121 -8.06 -10.82 -1.18
N ASN A 122 -7.27 -9.92 -1.71
CA ASN A 122 -6.96 -9.93 -3.13
C ASN A 122 -5.49 -10.19 -3.41
N ARG A 123 -4.79 -10.78 -2.44
CA ARG A 123 -3.34 -10.89 -2.54
C ARG A 123 -2.88 -11.68 -3.77
N ASP A 124 -3.60 -12.71 -4.12
CA ASP A 124 -3.18 -13.51 -5.27
C ASP A 124 -3.28 -12.73 -6.57
N SER A 125 -4.40 -12.06 -6.76
CA SER A 125 -4.57 -11.23 -7.95
C SER A 125 -3.55 -10.10 -7.99
N LEU A 126 -3.31 -9.50 -6.85
CA LEU A 126 -2.37 -8.40 -6.78
C LEU A 126 -0.94 -8.85 -7.05
N SER A 127 -0.59 -10.02 -6.55
CA SER A 127 0.75 -10.55 -6.80
C SER A 127 0.98 -10.78 -8.28
N GLN A 128 -0.02 -11.31 -8.96
CA GLN A 128 0.10 -11.52 -10.40
C GLN A 128 0.20 -10.22 -11.15
N THR A 129 -0.56 -9.23 -10.71
CA THR A 129 -0.52 -7.92 -11.33
C THR A 129 0.85 -7.29 -11.17
N ILE A 130 1.43 -7.43 -9.99
CA ILE A 130 2.75 -6.87 -9.73
C ILE A 130 3.79 -7.49 -10.64
N LEU A 131 3.75 -8.80 -10.79
CA LEU A 131 4.71 -9.47 -11.66
C LEU A 131 4.57 -9.01 -13.10
N SER A 132 3.34 -8.89 -13.57
CA SER A 132 3.11 -8.40 -14.92
C SER A 132 3.61 -6.99 -15.08
N SER A 133 3.36 -6.16 -14.09
CA SER A 133 3.80 -4.77 -14.10
C SER A 133 5.31 -4.67 -14.15
N GLU A 134 5.98 -5.49 -13.38
CA GLU A 134 7.43 -5.44 -13.35
C GLU A 134 8.02 -5.74 -14.71
N ILE A 135 7.48 -6.73 -15.36
CA ILE A 135 7.96 -7.07 -16.68
C ILE A 135 7.71 -5.94 -17.66
N SER A 136 6.54 -5.36 -17.58
CA SER A 136 6.19 -4.22 -18.39
C SER A 136 7.08 -3.03 -18.11
N ASP A 137 7.29 -2.77 -16.83
CA ASP A 137 8.03 -1.60 -16.41
C ASP A 137 9.49 -1.66 -16.82
N LEU A 138 10.05 -2.85 -16.89
CA LEU A 138 11.42 -2.97 -17.33
C LEU A 138 11.58 -2.42 -18.73
N ARG A 139 10.56 -2.52 -19.53
CA ARG A 139 10.60 -1.96 -20.87
C ARG A 139 10.23 -0.51 -20.89
N ASP A 140 9.36 -0.09 -19.99
CA ASP A 140 8.83 1.27 -20.02
C ASP A 140 9.59 2.26 -19.18
N LEU A 141 10.43 1.77 -18.29
CA LEU A 141 11.13 2.66 -17.39
C LEU A 141 11.90 3.75 -18.11
N SER A 142 12.61 3.36 -19.15
CA SER A 142 13.39 4.35 -19.86
C SER A 142 12.49 5.38 -20.52
N ARG A 143 11.36 5.00 -21.01
CA ARG A 143 10.45 5.95 -21.62
C ARG A 143 9.86 6.90 -20.59
N GLN A 144 9.50 6.38 -19.46
CA GLN A 144 8.89 7.21 -18.43
C GLN A 144 9.88 8.20 -17.85
N ARG A 145 11.09 7.77 -17.71
CA ARG A 145 12.09 8.67 -17.19
C ARG A 145 12.33 9.83 -18.12
N GLU A 146 12.11 9.60 -19.36
CA GLU A 146 12.26 10.67 -20.33
C GLU A 146 11.06 11.58 -20.34
N GLY A 147 9.97 11.04 -20.07
CA GLY A 147 8.78 11.83 -20.11
C GLY A 147 8.61 12.61 -18.85
N LEU A 148 8.51 12.44 -18.56
CA LEU A 148 8.07 12.72 -17.59
C LEU A 148 7.73 12.58 -16.68
N GLY A 149 7.93 12.50 -16.60
CA GLY A 149 7.72 12.02 -15.79
C GLY A 149 6.72 11.85 -15.16
N TRP A 150 6.33 11.71 -15.19
CA TRP A 150 5.44 11.39 -14.56
C TRP A 150 5.03 11.73 -13.75
N THR A 151 5.20 12.04 -14.06
CA THR A 151 4.96 12.25 -13.42
C THR A 151 4.49 12.47 -13.00
N ARG A 152 4.33 12.62 -13.36
CA ARG A 152 3.91 12.87 -13.22
C ARG A 152 3.43 13.04 -12.84
#